data_acd2ac24fc227f3955ed074e9c211f87
#
_entry.id   acd2ac24fc227f3955ed074e9c211f87
#
_cell.length_a   1.000
_cell.length_b   1.000
_cell.length_c   1.000
_cell.angle_alpha   90.00
_cell.angle_beta   90.00
_cell.angle_gamma   90.00
#
_symmetry.space_group_name_H-M   'P 1'
#
loop_
_entity.id
_entity.type
_entity.pdbx_description
1 polymer ?
#
loop_
_entity_poly.entity_id
_entity_poly.type
_entity_poly.pdbx_seq_one_letter_code
_entity_poly.pdbx_strand_id
1 'polypeptide(L)'
;MQPRAERAEEAALTYPFATIPGPGEVFNVAGEPGGRVRWLRMKLPFALDHINLWLLEDEIDGTPCWTVIDCGVGNEPTRAAWETIFDAELGGKPVKRVIITHAHPDHVGNAEWIRARYAGHGCMLTATAGEYFWSRIMCHGMSGFDNEAQVAHFRRNGLPPALCDEIERGRKRYYQSLVPSVPDAFVRMRDGDTLTIGGRSWLVYCGYGHSNEHASLYCPALDIVISGDMLLPRISTNVGVWPNEPQGNPLKWFLDAITLYERMPRGVLVLPSHGRLFRGARERVAQLRAHHDERLAETLAACDRPASAGDIIPVMFQRELDAHQSTFAIGEALAHLHFLRAAGKVSSATGADGVIRFVKT
;
A
#
# COMPACT_ATOMS: atom_id res chain seq x y z
N MET A 1 -15.22 -20.17 10.37
CA MET A 1 -14.17 -21.19 10.11
C MET A 1 -13.41 -20.76 8.87
N GLN A 2 -12.12 -20.46 8.97
CA GLN A 2 -11.31 -20.08 7.80
C GLN A 2 -11.23 -21.23 6.79
N PRO A 3 -11.25 -20.96 5.48
CA PRO A 3 -11.10 -21.96 4.44
C PRO A 3 -9.81 -22.78 4.62
N ARG A 4 -9.81 -24.05 4.19
CA ARG A 4 -8.68 -25.00 4.37
C ARG A 4 -7.41 -24.53 3.63
N ALA A 5 -7.57 -23.77 2.54
CA ALA A 5 -6.48 -23.17 1.78
C ALA A 5 -5.73 -22.11 2.57
N GLU A 6 -6.44 -21.17 3.25
CA GLU A 6 -5.82 -20.13 4.09
C GLU A 6 -4.94 -20.68 5.22
N ARG A 7 -5.28 -21.87 5.78
CA ARG A 7 -4.47 -22.51 6.83
C ARG A 7 -3.19 -23.16 6.30
N ALA A 8 -3.21 -23.67 5.06
CA ALA A 8 -2.03 -24.24 4.41
C ALA A 8 -1.04 -23.14 3.99
N GLU A 9 -1.54 -21.99 3.58
CA GLU A 9 -0.74 -20.82 3.24
C GLU A 9 -0.04 -20.23 4.47
N GLU A 10 -0.72 -20.15 5.60
CA GLU A 10 -0.16 -19.67 6.87
C GLU A 10 0.98 -20.58 7.40
N ALA A 11 0.94 -21.87 7.10
CA ALA A 11 1.95 -22.84 7.54
C ALA A 11 3.33 -22.68 6.86
N ALA A 12 3.40 -22.00 5.72
CA ALA A 12 4.66 -21.75 4.99
C ALA A 12 5.44 -20.51 5.53
N LEU A 13 4.78 -19.65 6.32
CA LEU A 13 5.38 -18.45 6.89
C LEU A 13 5.69 -18.65 8.38
N THR A 14 6.77 -18.05 8.85
CA THR A 14 7.09 -18.04 10.28
C THR A 14 6.92 -16.64 10.86
N TYR A 15 6.32 -16.57 12.04
CA TYR A 15 6.02 -15.31 12.73
C TYR A 15 6.88 -15.23 14.01
N PRO A 16 8.03 -14.51 13.97
CA PRO A 16 9.00 -14.54 15.06
C PRO A 16 8.53 -13.81 16.33
N PHE A 17 7.50 -12.97 16.23
CA PHE A 17 6.93 -12.25 17.37
C PHE A 17 5.65 -12.94 17.83
N ALA A 18 5.63 -13.42 19.07
CA ALA A 18 4.44 -14.07 19.66
C ALA A 18 3.27 -13.09 19.83
N THR A 19 3.59 -11.85 20.18
CA THR A 19 2.64 -10.75 20.39
C THR A 19 2.81 -9.65 19.34
N ILE A 20 1.84 -8.75 19.27
CA ILE A 20 1.83 -7.56 18.43
C ILE A 20 1.73 -6.32 19.34
N PRO A 21 2.29 -5.16 18.97
CA PRO A 21 2.12 -3.95 19.76
C PRO A 21 0.64 -3.58 19.92
N GLY A 22 0.23 -3.31 21.14
CA GLY A 22 -1.04 -2.67 21.45
C GLY A 22 -1.00 -1.15 21.21
N PRO A 23 -2.12 -0.45 21.45
CA PRO A 23 -2.15 1.01 21.33
C PRO A 23 -1.11 1.67 22.24
N GLY A 24 -0.22 2.49 21.67
CA GLY A 24 0.85 3.17 22.39
C GLY A 24 2.06 2.31 22.78
N GLU A 25 2.04 1.01 22.51
CA GLU A 25 3.20 0.14 22.69
C GLU A 25 4.16 0.18 21.52
N VAL A 26 5.46 0.05 21.81
CA VAL A 26 6.53 0.04 20.81
C VAL A 26 7.46 -1.14 21.07
N PHE A 27 7.64 -2.02 20.09
CA PHE A 27 8.51 -3.19 20.19
C PHE A 27 9.82 -2.96 19.46
N ASN A 28 10.95 -3.33 20.08
CA ASN A 28 12.22 -3.38 19.34
C ASN A 28 12.25 -4.62 18.45
N VAL A 29 12.45 -4.41 17.16
CA VAL A 29 12.45 -5.48 16.13
C VAL A 29 13.86 -5.94 15.82
N ALA A 30 14.79 -4.99 15.73
CA ALA A 30 16.18 -5.24 15.38
C ALA A 30 17.07 -4.06 15.78
N GLY A 31 18.39 -4.31 15.79
CA GLY A 31 19.40 -3.30 16.04
C GLY A 31 19.65 -3.06 17.54
N GLU A 32 20.84 -2.52 17.83
CA GLU A 32 21.30 -2.12 19.15
C GLU A 32 21.03 -0.62 19.37
N PRO A 33 21.16 -0.10 20.60
CA PRO A 33 21.01 1.33 20.89
C PRO A 33 21.81 2.22 19.92
N GLY A 34 21.17 3.27 19.42
CA GLY A 34 21.71 4.15 18.37
C GLY A 34 21.36 3.74 16.93
N GLY A 35 20.72 2.59 16.74
CA GLY A 35 20.30 2.11 15.43
C GLY A 35 19.17 1.09 15.50
N ARG A 36 18.33 1.19 16.54
CA ARG A 36 17.18 0.29 16.72
C ARG A 36 16.10 0.57 15.69
N VAL A 37 15.47 -0.51 15.23
CA VAL A 37 14.25 -0.48 14.43
C VAL A 37 13.09 -0.88 15.35
N ARG A 38 12.13 0.01 15.50
CA ARG A 38 10.99 -0.17 16.39
C ARG A 38 9.70 -0.31 15.60
N TRP A 39 8.86 -1.22 16.02
CA TRP A 39 7.53 -1.50 15.50
C TRP A 39 6.47 -0.90 16.39
N LEU A 40 5.58 -0.14 15.82
CA LEU A 40 4.37 0.35 16.46
C LEU A 40 3.17 0.09 15.55
N ARG A 41 1.97 0.09 16.13
CA ARG A 41 0.74 -0.18 15.39
C ARG A 41 -0.30 0.88 15.69
N MET A 42 -0.90 1.42 14.65
CA MET A 42 -2.00 2.39 14.72
C MET A 42 -3.30 1.75 14.27
N LYS A 43 -4.41 2.15 14.87
CA LYS A 43 -5.75 1.70 14.49
C LYS A 43 -6.22 2.44 13.26
N LEU A 44 -6.90 1.74 12.35
CA LEU A 44 -7.53 2.32 11.17
C LEU A 44 -9.06 2.27 11.30
N PRO A 45 -9.78 3.24 10.73
CA PRO A 45 -11.24 3.28 10.73
C PRO A 45 -11.86 2.46 9.59
N PHE A 46 -11.23 1.34 9.19
CA PHE A 46 -11.62 0.50 8.05
C PHE A 46 -11.79 -0.95 8.46
N ALA A 47 -12.24 -1.81 7.52
CA ALA A 47 -12.25 -3.25 7.72
C ALA A 47 -10.81 -3.82 7.92
N LEU A 48 -9.84 -3.23 7.26
CA LEU A 48 -8.41 -3.39 7.59
C LEU A 48 -8.11 -2.47 8.78
N ASP A 49 -8.13 -3.02 9.98
CA ASP A 49 -8.28 -2.29 11.25
C ASP A 49 -6.98 -1.69 11.81
N HIS A 50 -5.84 -1.92 11.16
CA HIS A 50 -4.54 -1.47 11.63
C HIS A 50 -3.52 -1.21 10.53
N ILE A 51 -2.53 -0.37 10.87
CA ILE A 51 -1.29 -0.22 10.11
C ILE A 51 -0.09 -0.35 11.04
N ASN A 52 0.97 -1.03 10.58
CA ASN A 52 2.28 -1.06 11.22
C ASN A 52 3.11 0.12 10.72
N LEU A 53 3.73 0.82 11.64
CA LEU A 53 4.59 1.97 11.38
C LEU A 53 5.96 1.71 12.01
N TRP A 54 6.97 2.43 11.53
CA TRP A 54 8.33 2.17 11.97
C TRP A 54 8.99 3.43 12.51
N LEU A 55 9.70 3.28 13.63
CA LEU A 55 10.48 4.33 14.25
C LEU A 55 11.92 3.85 14.36
N LEU A 56 12.82 4.50 13.63
CA LEU A 56 14.23 4.12 13.54
C LEU A 56 15.09 5.14 14.24
N GLU A 57 15.96 4.67 15.16
CA GLU A 57 17.00 5.54 15.70
C GLU A 57 17.95 5.94 14.58
N ASP A 58 18.30 7.23 14.54
CA ASP A 58 19.08 7.81 13.46
C ASP A 58 20.04 8.89 13.96
N GLU A 59 20.96 9.31 13.12
CA GLU A 59 21.82 10.47 13.29
C GLU A 59 21.90 11.22 11.97
N ILE A 60 21.52 12.48 11.97
CA ILE A 60 21.56 13.36 10.81
C ILE A 60 22.35 14.61 11.16
N ASP A 61 23.41 14.87 10.40
CA ASP A 61 24.35 16.00 10.62
C ASP A 61 24.92 16.02 12.05
N GLY A 62 25.34 14.84 12.56
CA GLY A 62 25.88 14.68 13.91
C GLY A 62 24.87 14.86 15.04
N THR A 63 23.57 14.97 14.72
CA THR A 63 22.51 15.10 15.71
C THR A 63 21.78 13.76 15.86
N PRO A 64 21.80 13.14 17.05
CA PRO A 64 20.97 11.98 17.33
C PRO A 64 19.48 12.34 17.20
N CYS A 65 18.75 11.55 16.42
CA CYS A 65 17.35 11.85 16.05
C CYS A 65 16.57 10.56 15.77
N TRP A 66 15.38 10.71 15.22
CA TRP A 66 14.53 9.63 14.75
C TRP A 66 14.14 9.82 13.30
N THR A 67 14.07 8.70 12.58
CA THR A 67 13.41 8.57 11.28
C THR A 67 12.10 7.82 11.47
N VAL A 68 10.98 8.40 11.03
CA VAL A 68 9.66 7.77 10.98
C VAL A 68 9.43 7.21 9.59
N ILE A 69 8.93 5.98 9.48
CA ILE A 69 8.51 5.40 8.19
C ILE A 69 7.02 5.08 8.28
N ASP A 70 6.26 5.71 7.39
CA ASP A 70 4.82 5.82 7.34
C ASP A 70 4.20 6.46 8.60
N CYS A 71 3.02 7.08 8.48
CA CYS A 71 2.54 8.07 9.45
C CYS A 71 1.12 7.78 10.00
N GLY A 72 0.40 6.81 9.45
CA GLY A 72 -1.01 6.60 9.77
C GLY A 72 -1.93 7.64 9.15
N VAL A 73 -3.25 7.44 9.26
CA VAL A 73 -4.27 8.36 8.76
C VAL A 73 -4.27 9.68 9.55
N GLY A 74 -4.56 10.78 8.86
CA GLY A 74 -4.55 12.14 9.41
C GLY A 74 -5.77 12.46 10.26
N ASN A 75 -6.01 11.68 11.32
CA ASN A 75 -7.13 11.88 12.26
C ASN A 75 -6.63 12.07 13.69
N GLU A 76 -7.52 12.55 14.55
CA GLU A 76 -7.19 12.84 15.95
C GLU A 76 -6.74 11.61 16.76
N PRO A 77 -7.40 10.43 16.66
CA PRO A 77 -6.92 9.25 17.40
C PRO A 77 -5.49 8.83 17.05
N THR A 78 -5.11 8.90 15.77
CA THR A 78 -3.74 8.57 15.34
C THR A 78 -2.73 9.60 15.84
N ARG A 79 -3.08 10.90 15.83
CA ARG A 79 -2.23 11.97 16.37
C ARG A 79 -2.03 11.82 17.88
N ALA A 80 -3.09 11.54 18.64
CA ALA A 80 -2.98 11.29 20.08
C ALA A 80 -2.08 10.11 20.40
N ALA A 81 -2.15 9.03 19.59
CA ALA A 81 -1.24 7.90 19.73
C ALA A 81 0.22 8.29 19.43
N TRP A 82 0.45 9.10 18.38
CA TRP A 82 1.78 9.64 18.10
C TRP A 82 2.33 10.52 19.23
N GLU A 83 1.51 11.42 19.82
CA GLU A 83 1.94 12.23 20.96
C GLU A 83 2.41 11.36 22.12
N THR A 84 1.64 10.32 22.48
CA THR A 84 2.03 9.37 23.52
C THR A 84 3.37 8.69 23.22
N ILE A 85 3.58 8.26 21.96
CA ILE A 85 4.83 7.62 21.54
C ILE A 85 5.99 8.63 21.55
N PHE A 86 5.79 9.85 21.08
CA PHE A 86 6.82 10.87 21.09
C PHE A 86 7.29 11.20 22.50
N ASP A 87 6.37 11.31 23.45
CA ASP A 87 6.69 11.60 24.84
C ASP A 87 7.42 10.42 25.55
N ALA A 88 6.98 9.18 25.26
CA ALA A 88 7.50 7.98 25.93
C ALA A 88 8.82 7.46 25.31
N GLU A 89 8.95 7.53 23.98
CA GLU A 89 9.94 6.71 23.26
C GLU A 89 11.08 7.51 22.64
N LEU A 90 10.90 8.81 22.37
CA LEU A 90 11.93 9.59 21.67
C LEU A 90 13.12 9.97 22.58
N GLY A 91 12.96 9.94 23.89
CA GLY A 91 14.03 10.31 24.84
C GLY A 91 14.54 11.74 24.64
N GLY A 92 13.66 12.68 24.27
CA GLY A 92 14.00 14.07 23.99
C GLY A 92 14.68 14.33 22.63
N LYS A 93 14.92 13.30 21.83
CA LYS A 93 15.51 13.45 20.50
C LYS A 93 14.42 13.84 19.48
N PRO A 94 14.69 14.74 18.50
CA PRO A 94 13.71 15.13 17.52
C PRO A 94 13.49 14.08 16.42
N VAL A 95 12.36 14.10 15.74
CA VAL A 95 12.22 13.49 14.42
C VAL A 95 12.84 14.45 13.38
N LYS A 96 13.79 13.98 12.58
CA LYS A 96 14.42 14.77 11.50
C LYS A 96 14.08 14.26 10.10
N ARG A 97 13.50 13.08 9.99
CA ARG A 97 13.11 12.49 8.71
C ARG A 97 11.79 11.76 8.82
N VAL A 98 10.90 12.00 7.88
CA VAL A 98 9.70 11.22 7.63
C VAL A 98 9.84 10.58 6.27
N ILE A 99 9.75 9.26 6.19
CA ILE A 99 9.73 8.52 4.92
C ILE A 99 8.32 8.00 4.72
N ILE A 100 7.75 8.15 3.54
CA ILE A 100 6.53 7.44 3.16
C ILE A 100 6.88 6.36 2.13
N THR A 101 6.33 5.17 2.33
CA THR A 101 6.46 4.08 1.36
C THR A 101 5.64 4.39 0.12
N HIS A 102 4.44 4.93 0.29
CA HIS A 102 3.56 5.35 -0.79
C HIS A 102 2.46 6.34 -0.32
N ALA A 103 1.64 6.80 -1.25
CA ALA A 103 0.69 7.91 -1.08
C ALA A 103 -0.70 7.50 -0.53
N HIS A 104 -0.93 6.26 -0.13
CA HIS A 104 -2.22 5.90 0.47
C HIS A 104 -2.42 6.61 1.82
N PRO A 105 -3.67 6.93 2.19
CA PRO A 105 -3.95 7.78 3.34
C PRO A 105 -3.39 7.30 4.67
N ASP A 106 -3.34 6.00 4.87
CA ASP A 106 -2.82 5.38 6.10
C ASP A 106 -1.28 5.39 6.18
N HIS A 107 -0.60 5.74 5.10
CA HIS A 107 0.85 5.92 5.04
C HIS A 107 1.26 7.39 5.12
N VAL A 108 0.60 8.28 4.36
CA VAL A 108 1.00 9.70 4.25
C VAL A 108 0.21 10.64 5.16
N GLY A 109 -0.89 10.18 5.76
CA GLY A 109 -1.92 11.02 6.38
C GLY A 109 -1.45 12.03 7.42
N ASN A 110 -0.44 11.70 8.23
CA ASN A 110 0.15 12.60 9.22
C ASN A 110 1.56 13.11 8.85
N ALA A 111 2.02 12.92 7.60
CA ALA A 111 3.38 13.31 7.22
C ALA A 111 3.66 14.80 7.47
N GLU A 112 2.74 15.69 7.06
CA GLU A 112 2.90 17.14 7.32
C GLU A 112 2.77 17.47 8.80
N TRP A 113 1.86 16.84 9.53
CA TRP A 113 1.68 17.10 10.95
C TRP A 113 2.95 16.74 11.75
N ILE A 114 3.60 15.60 11.47
CA ILE A 114 4.88 15.19 12.09
C ILE A 114 5.99 16.15 11.67
N ARG A 115 6.12 16.45 10.36
CA ARG A 115 7.13 17.36 9.83
C ARG A 115 7.00 18.76 10.47
N ALA A 116 5.79 19.30 10.56
CA ALA A 116 5.54 20.63 11.13
C ALA A 116 5.90 20.70 12.62
N ARG A 117 5.58 19.65 13.41
CA ARG A 117 5.96 19.53 14.81
C ARG A 117 7.47 19.67 15.02
N TYR A 118 8.27 19.10 14.12
CA TYR A 118 9.73 19.11 14.20
C TYR A 118 10.41 20.02 13.17
N ALA A 119 9.67 20.99 12.62
CA ALA A 119 10.21 21.94 11.62
C ALA A 119 11.44 22.70 12.13
N GLY A 120 11.44 23.12 13.39
CA GLY A 120 12.58 23.80 14.04
C GLY A 120 13.84 22.92 14.14
N HIS A 121 13.74 21.63 13.93
CA HIS A 121 14.85 20.67 13.91
C HIS A 121 15.24 20.23 12.48
N GLY A 122 14.66 20.85 11.45
CA GLY A 122 14.94 20.56 10.05
C GLY A 122 14.30 19.24 9.57
N CYS A 123 13.17 18.84 10.12
CA CYS A 123 12.44 17.65 9.70
C CYS A 123 11.96 17.77 8.26
N MET A 124 12.27 16.78 7.42
CA MET A 124 11.90 16.73 6.01
C MET A 124 11.14 15.43 5.66
N LEU A 125 10.21 15.56 4.71
CA LEU A 125 9.59 14.40 4.07
C LEU A 125 10.56 13.81 3.04
N THR A 126 10.71 12.49 3.03
CA THR A 126 11.44 11.74 2.00
C THR A 126 10.45 10.80 1.31
N ALA A 127 10.39 10.85 -0.01
CA ALA A 127 9.45 10.07 -0.81
C ALA A 127 9.98 9.86 -2.23
N THR A 128 9.39 8.91 -2.96
CA THR A 128 9.52 8.86 -4.41
C THR A 128 8.74 10.00 -5.05
N ALA A 129 9.09 10.38 -6.27
CA ALA A 129 8.41 11.51 -6.92
C ALA A 129 6.97 11.21 -7.28
N GLY A 130 6.71 9.97 -7.75
CA GLY A 130 5.37 9.51 -8.08
C GLY A 130 4.42 9.62 -6.89
N GLU A 131 4.86 9.15 -5.73
CA GLU A 131 4.04 9.16 -4.51
C GLU A 131 3.87 10.58 -3.94
N TYR A 132 4.92 11.39 -3.95
CA TYR A 132 4.82 12.78 -3.49
C TYR A 132 3.83 13.59 -4.33
N PHE A 133 4.00 13.60 -5.66
CA PHE A 133 3.11 14.38 -6.50
C PHE A 133 1.69 13.85 -6.51
N TRP A 134 1.50 12.52 -6.44
CA TRP A 134 0.18 11.93 -6.29
C TRP A 134 -0.51 12.39 -5.01
N SER A 135 0.16 12.31 -3.86
CA SER A 135 -0.41 12.76 -2.58
C SER A 135 -0.77 14.26 -2.59
N ARG A 136 0.05 15.11 -3.23
CA ARG A 136 -0.24 16.54 -3.42
C ARG A 136 -1.49 16.75 -4.28
N ILE A 137 -1.59 16.06 -5.42
CA ILE A 137 -2.75 16.15 -6.33
C ILE A 137 -4.03 15.73 -5.60
N MET A 138 -4.00 14.60 -4.93
CA MET A 138 -5.17 14.06 -4.22
C MET A 138 -5.58 14.90 -3.02
N CYS A 139 -4.62 15.44 -2.27
CA CYS A 139 -4.88 16.33 -1.14
C CYS A 139 -5.56 17.63 -1.59
N HIS A 140 -5.21 18.19 -2.74
CA HIS A 140 -5.81 19.42 -3.28
C HIS A 140 -7.11 19.18 -4.05
N GLY A 141 -7.45 17.92 -4.40
CA GLY A 141 -8.70 17.59 -5.07
C GLY A 141 -8.80 18.16 -6.49
N MET A 142 -7.78 17.93 -7.31
CA MET A 142 -7.76 18.43 -8.70
C MET A 142 -8.81 17.72 -9.57
N SER A 143 -9.40 18.46 -10.51
CA SER A 143 -10.31 17.92 -11.53
C SER A 143 -9.65 16.80 -12.34
N GLY A 144 -10.40 15.75 -12.64
CA GLY A 144 -9.89 14.54 -13.29
C GLY A 144 -9.25 13.51 -12.34
N PHE A 145 -8.98 13.91 -11.09
CA PHE A 145 -8.51 13.05 -10.00
C PHE A 145 -9.53 12.97 -8.85
N ASP A 146 -10.72 13.43 -9.11
CA ASP A 146 -11.81 13.53 -8.15
C ASP A 146 -12.74 12.31 -8.24
N ASN A 147 -13.75 12.33 -7.37
CA ASN A 147 -14.75 11.26 -7.31
C ASN A 147 -15.59 11.16 -8.59
N GLU A 148 -15.84 12.26 -9.31
CA GLU A 148 -16.60 12.28 -10.55
C GLU A 148 -15.89 11.49 -11.65
N ALA A 149 -14.59 11.74 -11.85
CA ALA A 149 -13.77 11.00 -12.81
C ALA A 149 -13.72 9.50 -12.46
N GLN A 150 -13.63 9.17 -11.17
CA GLN A 150 -13.61 7.80 -10.69
C GLN A 150 -14.94 7.09 -10.97
N VAL A 151 -16.07 7.71 -10.66
CA VAL A 151 -17.41 7.13 -10.90
C VAL A 151 -17.68 6.99 -12.39
N ALA A 152 -17.31 7.97 -13.22
CA ALA A 152 -17.42 7.88 -14.66
C ALA A 152 -16.61 6.69 -15.23
N HIS A 153 -15.41 6.46 -14.71
CA HIS A 153 -14.59 5.31 -15.05
C HIS A 153 -15.29 3.99 -14.67
N PHE A 154 -15.86 3.89 -13.49
CA PHE A 154 -16.56 2.69 -13.02
C PHE A 154 -17.81 2.40 -13.84
N ARG A 155 -18.63 3.42 -14.18
CA ARG A 155 -19.81 3.28 -15.06
C ARG A 155 -19.42 2.71 -16.42
N ARG A 156 -18.35 3.24 -17.04
CA ARG A 156 -17.85 2.75 -18.33
C ARG A 156 -17.36 1.30 -18.29
N ASN A 157 -17.02 0.80 -17.11
CA ASN A 157 -16.53 -0.55 -16.89
C ASN A 157 -17.58 -1.48 -16.26
N GLY A 158 -18.87 -1.05 -16.26
CA GLY A 158 -20.00 -1.90 -15.95
C GLY A 158 -20.36 -2.03 -14.47
N LEU A 159 -19.84 -1.14 -13.59
CA LEU A 159 -20.33 -1.10 -12.22
C LEU A 159 -21.81 -0.66 -12.21
N PRO A 160 -22.70 -1.36 -11.47
CA PRO A 160 -24.13 -1.02 -11.44
C PRO A 160 -24.41 0.45 -11.10
N PRO A 161 -25.35 1.13 -11.80
CA PRO A 161 -25.63 2.55 -11.61
C PRO A 161 -25.95 2.91 -10.15
N ALA A 162 -26.77 2.11 -9.47
CA ALA A 162 -27.14 2.35 -8.06
C ALA A 162 -25.89 2.39 -7.14
N LEU A 163 -24.92 1.53 -7.38
CA LEU A 163 -23.68 1.48 -6.63
C LEU A 163 -22.77 2.66 -6.96
N CYS A 164 -22.73 3.07 -8.24
CA CYS A 164 -22.04 4.29 -8.66
C CYS A 164 -22.60 5.53 -7.96
N ASP A 165 -23.93 5.64 -7.87
CA ASP A 165 -24.62 6.76 -7.21
C ASP A 165 -24.36 6.77 -5.68
N GLU A 166 -24.20 5.61 -5.06
CA GLU A 166 -23.81 5.49 -3.65
C GLU A 166 -22.38 5.94 -3.42
N ILE A 167 -21.43 5.51 -4.26
CA ILE A 167 -20.03 5.93 -4.23
C ILE A 167 -19.91 7.44 -4.42
N GLU A 168 -20.66 8.01 -5.36
CA GLU A 168 -20.64 9.45 -5.65
C GLU A 168 -21.10 10.28 -4.44
N ARG A 169 -22.15 9.82 -3.73
CA ARG A 169 -22.66 10.47 -2.51
C ARG A 169 -21.72 10.34 -1.32
N GLY A 170 -21.08 9.18 -1.15
CA GLY A 170 -20.31 8.84 0.06
C GLY A 170 -18.87 9.33 0.07
N ARG A 171 -18.27 9.66 -1.09
CA ARG A 171 -16.82 9.87 -1.20
C ARG A 171 -16.35 11.31 -1.46
N LYS A 172 -17.22 12.31 -1.34
CA LYS A 172 -16.79 13.71 -1.47
C LYS A 172 -15.65 13.99 -0.47
N ARG A 173 -14.46 14.34 -1.00
CA ARG A 173 -13.26 14.63 -0.21
C ARG A 173 -12.77 13.51 0.71
N TYR A 174 -12.98 12.24 0.32
CA TYR A 174 -12.55 11.11 1.15
C TYR A 174 -11.04 11.13 1.42
N TYR A 175 -10.21 11.30 0.39
CA TYR A 175 -8.77 11.37 0.55
C TYR A 175 -8.36 12.53 1.47
N GLN A 176 -8.91 13.74 1.23
CA GLN A 176 -8.60 14.94 2.01
C GLN A 176 -9.01 14.82 3.48
N SER A 177 -10.04 14.05 3.79
CA SER A 177 -10.45 13.81 5.18
C SER A 177 -9.45 12.95 5.97
N LEU A 178 -8.65 12.14 5.28
CA LEU A 178 -7.63 11.24 5.85
C LEU A 178 -6.20 11.76 5.65
N VAL A 179 -6.00 12.70 4.70
CA VAL A 179 -4.74 13.39 4.42
C VAL A 179 -5.02 14.89 4.37
N PRO A 180 -5.11 15.55 5.53
CA PRO A 180 -5.47 16.98 5.59
C PRO A 180 -4.45 17.90 4.91
N SER A 181 -3.18 17.50 4.90
CA SER A 181 -2.09 18.26 4.28
C SER A 181 -0.90 17.35 3.95
N VAL A 182 -0.13 17.78 2.95
CA VAL A 182 1.12 17.15 2.51
C VAL A 182 2.20 18.23 2.47
N PRO A 183 3.44 17.97 2.91
CA PRO A 183 4.52 18.97 2.89
C PRO A 183 4.71 19.63 1.51
N ASP A 184 5.04 20.93 1.50
CA ASP A 184 5.28 21.67 0.24
C ASP A 184 6.58 21.30 -0.45
N ALA A 185 7.52 20.69 0.28
CA ALA A 185 8.81 20.25 -0.23
C ALA A 185 9.14 18.84 0.31
N PHE A 186 9.96 18.13 -0.44
CA PHE A 186 10.41 16.78 -0.09
C PHE A 186 11.85 16.52 -0.55
N VAL A 187 12.47 15.54 0.08
CA VAL A 187 13.73 14.94 -0.36
C VAL A 187 13.38 13.74 -1.23
N ARG A 188 13.84 13.74 -2.47
CA ARG A 188 13.55 12.63 -3.39
C ARG A 188 14.40 11.42 -3.06
N MET A 189 13.77 10.25 -2.96
CA MET A 189 14.41 8.94 -3.09
C MET A 189 13.99 8.27 -4.40
N ARG A 190 14.82 7.39 -4.94
CA ARG A 190 14.61 6.70 -6.22
C ARG A 190 14.97 5.24 -6.08
N ASP A 191 14.52 4.45 -7.03
CA ASP A 191 14.95 3.07 -7.16
C ASP A 191 16.48 2.97 -7.23
N GLY A 192 17.06 2.07 -6.45
CA GLY A 192 18.51 1.86 -6.36
C GLY A 192 19.26 2.85 -5.45
N ASP A 193 18.62 3.89 -4.93
CA ASP A 193 19.25 4.79 -3.96
C ASP A 193 19.57 4.04 -2.66
N THR A 194 20.57 4.54 -1.94
CA THR A 194 20.91 4.07 -0.60
C THR A 194 20.72 5.21 0.40
N LEU A 195 19.88 4.97 1.40
CA LEU A 195 19.69 5.87 2.53
C LEU A 195 20.56 5.39 3.69
N THR A 196 21.21 6.32 4.39
CA THR A 196 21.83 6.01 5.68
C THR A 196 20.83 6.29 6.78
N ILE A 197 20.49 5.27 7.59
CA ILE A 197 19.61 5.39 8.76
C ILE A 197 20.24 4.56 9.90
N GLY A 198 20.47 5.19 11.05
CA GLY A 198 21.09 4.54 12.21
C GLY A 198 22.48 3.96 11.90
N GLY A 199 23.27 4.67 11.09
CA GLY A 199 24.61 4.25 10.67
C GLY A 199 24.63 3.06 9.70
N ARG A 200 23.49 2.63 9.15
CA ARG A 200 23.38 1.48 8.24
C ARG A 200 22.85 1.89 6.88
N SER A 201 23.26 1.15 5.85
CA SER A 201 22.75 1.30 4.49
C SER A 201 21.38 0.65 4.34
N TRP A 202 20.42 1.42 3.84
CA TRP A 202 19.09 0.98 3.46
C TRP A 202 18.90 1.17 1.96
N LEU A 203 18.77 0.07 1.24
CA LEU A 203 18.57 0.07 -0.20
C LEU A 203 17.10 0.36 -0.50
N VAL A 204 16.86 1.32 -1.38
CA VAL A 204 15.52 1.68 -1.86
C VAL A 204 15.20 0.83 -3.08
N TYR A 205 14.06 0.16 -3.05
CA TYR A 205 13.53 -0.58 -4.18
C TYR A 205 12.13 -0.07 -4.51
N CYS A 206 11.94 0.40 -5.74
CA CYS A 206 10.62 0.84 -6.18
C CYS A 206 9.83 -0.31 -6.79
N GLY A 207 8.58 -0.47 -6.34
CA GLY A 207 7.59 -1.38 -6.88
C GLY A 207 6.43 -0.62 -7.50
N TYR A 208 5.73 -1.25 -8.43
CA TYR A 208 4.64 -0.64 -9.18
C TYR A 208 3.39 -1.53 -9.11
N GLY A 209 2.25 -1.01 -9.51
CA GLY A 209 1.01 -1.75 -9.62
C GLY A 209 0.06 -1.59 -8.44
N HIS A 210 0.58 -1.55 -7.20
CA HIS A 210 -0.20 -1.19 -6.01
C HIS A 210 -0.38 0.32 -5.91
N SER A 211 0.70 1.05 -6.13
CA SER A 211 0.74 2.51 -6.21
C SER A 211 1.70 2.95 -7.33
N ASN A 212 1.90 4.26 -7.48
CA ASN A 212 2.64 4.80 -8.63
C ASN A 212 4.13 4.45 -8.62
N GLU A 213 4.76 4.48 -7.42
CA GLU A 213 6.21 4.30 -7.26
C GLU A 213 6.51 3.92 -5.80
N HIS A 214 5.86 2.82 -5.33
CA HIS A 214 5.97 2.34 -3.95
C HIS A 214 7.42 2.02 -3.58
N ALA A 215 7.90 2.55 -2.45
CA ALA A 215 9.25 2.28 -1.96
C ALA A 215 9.26 1.19 -0.88
N SER A 216 10.08 0.17 -1.09
CA SER A 216 10.49 -0.79 -0.06
C SER A 216 11.92 -0.50 0.37
N LEU A 217 12.23 -0.67 1.65
CA LEU A 217 13.54 -0.36 2.22
C LEU A 217 14.19 -1.63 2.78
N TYR A 218 15.32 -2.04 2.21
CA TYR A 218 16.05 -3.24 2.63
C TYR A 218 17.36 -2.87 3.33
N CYS A 219 17.58 -3.40 4.53
CA CYS A 219 18.82 -3.27 5.29
C CYS A 219 19.53 -4.62 5.36
N PRO A 220 20.58 -4.85 4.54
CA PRO A 220 21.34 -6.09 4.55
C PRO A 220 21.99 -6.39 5.91
N ALA A 221 22.48 -5.36 6.60
CA ALA A 221 23.15 -5.51 7.90
C ALA A 221 22.24 -6.03 9.01
N LEU A 222 20.93 -5.85 8.90
CA LEU A 222 19.93 -6.34 9.86
C LEU A 222 19.15 -7.53 9.32
N ASP A 223 19.32 -7.89 8.05
CA ASP A 223 18.52 -8.89 7.33
C ASP A 223 17.01 -8.62 7.44
N ILE A 224 16.60 -7.37 7.25
CA ILE A 224 15.21 -6.93 7.29
C ILE A 224 14.82 -6.13 6.06
N VAL A 225 13.54 -6.24 5.66
CA VAL A 225 12.94 -5.40 4.62
C VAL A 225 11.63 -4.80 5.12
N ILE A 226 11.49 -3.48 5.05
CA ILE A 226 10.21 -2.78 5.19
C ILE A 226 9.55 -2.84 3.82
N SER A 227 8.56 -3.72 3.68
CA SER A 227 7.92 -4.00 2.40
C SER A 227 6.77 -3.06 2.07
N GLY A 228 6.32 -2.25 3.03
CA GLY A 228 5.08 -1.50 2.87
C GLY A 228 3.94 -2.45 2.51
N ASP A 229 3.18 -2.08 1.50
CA ASP A 229 2.05 -2.88 1.00
C ASP A 229 2.42 -3.83 -0.16
N MET A 230 3.68 -3.81 -0.61
CA MET A 230 4.10 -4.70 -1.70
C MET A 230 4.15 -6.18 -1.32
N LEU A 231 4.34 -6.51 -0.03
CA LEU A 231 4.37 -7.90 0.42
C LEU A 231 3.73 -8.02 1.82
N LEU A 232 2.48 -8.47 1.84
CA LEU A 232 1.66 -8.65 3.04
C LEU A 232 1.53 -10.14 3.38
N PRO A 233 1.45 -10.53 4.68
CA PRO A 233 1.53 -11.96 5.08
C PRO A 233 0.27 -12.77 4.75
N ARG A 234 -0.90 -12.14 4.66
CA ARG A 234 -2.19 -12.87 4.52
C ARG A 234 -3.02 -12.40 3.35
N ILE A 235 -3.36 -11.12 3.32
CA ILE A 235 -4.18 -10.55 2.26
C ILE A 235 -3.33 -10.32 1.01
N SER A 236 -3.96 -10.43 -0.17
CA SER A 236 -3.34 -9.94 -1.40
C SER A 236 -3.27 -8.42 -1.37
N THR A 237 -2.20 -7.89 -1.90
CA THR A 237 -2.06 -6.45 -2.12
C THR A 237 -3.09 -6.01 -3.16
N ASN A 238 -3.82 -4.93 -2.90
CA ASN A 238 -4.75 -4.38 -3.88
C ASN A 238 -3.99 -3.84 -5.09
N VAL A 239 -4.38 -4.28 -6.27
CA VAL A 239 -3.80 -3.89 -7.56
C VAL A 239 -4.94 -3.51 -8.50
N GLY A 240 -5.06 -2.22 -8.85
CA GLY A 240 -6.22 -1.73 -9.57
C GLY A 240 -5.90 -0.82 -10.75
N VAL A 241 -6.79 -0.81 -11.76
CA VAL A 241 -6.77 0.17 -12.86
C VAL A 241 -7.65 1.35 -12.48
N TRP A 242 -7.08 2.54 -12.52
CA TRP A 242 -7.72 3.78 -12.11
C TRP A 242 -7.95 4.75 -13.28
N PRO A 243 -8.83 5.75 -13.15
CA PRO A 243 -9.20 6.65 -14.25
C PRO A 243 -8.04 7.47 -14.82
N ASN A 244 -7.04 7.75 -14.01
CA ASN A 244 -5.84 8.52 -14.40
C ASN A 244 -4.88 7.71 -15.28
N GLU A 245 -4.96 6.36 -15.24
CA GLU A 245 -4.15 5.46 -16.06
C GLU A 245 -4.99 4.31 -16.63
N PRO A 246 -6.04 4.62 -17.43
CA PRO A 246 -7.09 3.68 -17.81
C PRO A 246 -6.62 2.59 -18.78
N GLN A 247 -5.39 2.62 -19.25
CA GLN A 247 -4.76 1.59 -20.11
C GLN A 247 -3.62 0.86 -19.40
N GLY A 248 -3.38 1.15 -18.14
CA GLY A 248 -2.33 0.53 -17.34
C GLY A 248 -2.46 -1.00 -17.25
N ASN A 249 -1.34 -1.67 -16.96
CA ASN A 249 -1.30 -3.10 -16.66
C ASN A 249 -0.69 -3.33 -15.26
N PRO A 250 -1.35 -2.82 -14.21
CA PRO A 250 -0.79 -2.81 -12.86
C PRO A 250 -0.54 -4.20 -12.30
N LEU A 251 -1.32 -5.21 -12.68
CA LEU A 251 -1.08 -6.59 -12.23
C LEU A 251 0.26 -7.13 -12.77
N LYS A 252 0.58 -6.84 -14.04
CA LYS A 252 1.89 -7.22 -14.58
C LYS A 252 3.02 -6.50 -13.83
N TRP A 253 2.89 -5.21 -13.61
CA TRP A 253 3.91 -4.43 -12.91
C TRP A 253 4.11 -4.90 -11.47
N PHE A 254 3.03 -5.24 -10.76
CA PHE A 254 3.08 -5.80 -9.42
C PHE A 254 3.79 -7.16 -9.40
N LEU A 255 3.41 -8.09 -10.31
CA LEU A 255 4.02 -9.41 -10.39
C LEU A 255 5.51 -9.36 -10.77
N ASP A 256 5.91 -8.38 -11.59
CA ASP A 256 7.32 -8.13 -11.89
C ASP A 256 8.06 -7.58 -10.65
N ALA A 257 7.47 -6.61 -9.96
CA ALA A 257 8.07 -5.95 -8.81
C ALA A 257 8.31 -6.89 -7.62
N ILE A 258 7.35 -7.79 -7.31
CA ILE A 258 7.51 -8.73 -6.19
C ILE A 258 8.62 -9.77 -6.41
N THR A 259 9.14 -9.93 -7.63
CA THR A 259 10.32 -10.76 -7.93
C THR A 259 11.55 -10.34 -7.11
N LEU A 260 11.61 -9.08 -6.67
CA LEU A 260 12.65 -8.59 -5.77
C LEU A 260 12.76 -9.46 -4.51
N TYR A 261 11.64 -9.77 -3.89
CA TYR A 261 11.61 -10.51 -2.62
C TYR A 261 12.02 -11.98 -2.76
N GLU A 262 11.91 -12.55 -3.97
CA GLU A 262 12.43 -13.89 -4.29
C GLU A 262 13.97 -13.93 -4.25
N ARG A 263 14.63 -12.80 -4.51
CA ARG A 263 16.10 -12.67 -4.56
C ARG A 263 16.71 -12.35 -3.20
N MET A 264 15.91 -11.97 -2.22
CA MET A 264 16.40 -11.66 -0.86
C MET A 264 16.88 -12.92 -0.14
N PRO A 265 17.71 -12.80 0.91
CA PRO A 265 18.12 -13.92 1.74
C PRO A 265 16.89 -14.68 2.28
N ARG A 266 17.01 -16.02 2.42
CA ARG A 266 15.88 -16.85 2.92
C ARG A 266 15.42 -16.44 4.32
N GLY A 267 16.35 -15.93 5.14
CA GLY A 267 16.10 -15.52 6.52
C GLY A 267 15.55 -14.13 6.68
N VAL A 268 15.39 -13.34 5.60
CA VAL A 268 14.95 -11.95 5.69
C VAL A 268 13.67 -11.81 6.49
N LEU A 269 13.67 -10.90 7.47
CA LEU A 269 12.47 -10.53 8.21
C LEU A 269 11.72 -9.46 7.42
N VAL A 270 10.49 -9.77 7.02
CA VAL A 270 9.60 -8.84 6.33
C VAL A 270 8.80 -8.04 7.36
N LEU A 271 8.85 -6.73 7.21
CA LEU A 271 8.15 -5.72 7.99
C LEU A 271 7.03 -5.12 7.13
N PRO A 272 5.84 -5.75 7.09
CA PRO A 272 4.73 -5.31 6.24
C PRO A 272 3.92 -4.22 6.93
N SER A 273 3.24 -3.36 6.15
CA SER A 273 2.37 -2.33 6.73
C SER A 273 1.10 -2.92 7.37
N HIS A 274 0.66 -4.10 6.94
CA HIS A 274 -0.51 -4.76 7.52
C HIS A 274 -0.20 -6.20 7.90
N GLY A 275 -0.82 -6.68 8.98
CA GLY A 275 -0.63 -8.02 9.50
C GLY A 275 0.54 -8.14 10.47
N ARG A 276 1.15 -9.30 10.54
CA ARG A 276 2.27 -9.62 11.44
C ARG A 276 3.59 -9.61 10.67
N LEU A 277 4.67 -9.28 11.35
CA LEU A 277 6.02 -9.46 10.82
C LEU A 277 6.28 -10.94 10.58
N PHE A 278 6.94 -11.27 9.47
CA PHE A 278 7.11 -12.67 9.08
C PHE A 278 8.43 -12.94 8.36
N ARG A 279 8.82 -14.20 8.32
CA ARG A 279 9.86 -14.73 7.42
C ARG A 279 9.20 -15.67 6.42
N GLY A 280 9.84 -15.88 5.26
CA GLY A 280 9.26 -16.67 4.16
C GLY A 280 8.81 -15.77 3.00
N ALA A 281 9.59 -14.75 2.67
CA ALA A 281 9.28 -13.83 1.57
C ALA A 281 9.08 -14.54 0.23
N ARG A 282 9.92 -15.54 -0.10
CA ARG A 282 9.82 -16.34 -1.33
C ARG A 282 8.54 -17.17 -1.38
N GLU A 283 8.22 -17.81 -0.27
CA GLU A 283 7.02 -18.61 -0.09
C GLU A 283 5.78 -17.73 -0.27
N ARG A 284 5.81 -16.51 0.29
CA ARG A 284 4.72 -15.57 0.13
C ARG A 284 4.56 -15.08 -1.31
N VAL A 285 5.65 -14.79 -2.01
CA VAL A 285 5.58 -14.44 -3.44
C VAL A 285 4.99 -15.56 -4.27
N ALA A 286 5.38 -16.84 -4.00
CA ALA A 286 4.81 -17.99 -4.69
C ALA A 286 3.29 -18.11 -4.46
N GLN A 287 2.82 -17.88 -3.23
CA GLN A 287 1.38 -17.85 -2.90
C GLN A 287 0.64 -16.74 -3.66
N LEU A 288 1.21 -15.52 -3.72
CA LEU A 288 0.61 -14.41 -4.45
C LEU A 288 0.52 -14.70 -5.96
N ARG A 289 1.56 -15.29 -6.54
CA ARG A 289 1.53 -15.70 -7.96
C ARG A 289 0.45 -16.74 -8.21
N ALA A 290 0.38 -17.81 -7.41
CA ALA A 290 -0.64 -18.83 -7.52
C ALA A 290 -2.06 -18.25 -7.37
N HIS A 291 -2.26 -17.35 -6.41
CA HIS A 291 -3.52 -16.63 -6.21
C HIS A 291 -3.94 -15.85 -7.48
N HIS A 292 -3.03 -15.07 -8.06
CA HIS A 292 -3.35 -14.31 -9.27
C HIS A 292 -3.53 -15.22 -10.50
N ASP A 293 -2.80 -16.33 -10.61
CA ASP A 293 -3.00 -17.31 -11.68
C ASP A 293 -4.41 -17.92 -11.62
N GLU A 294 -4.91 -18.27 -10.43
CA GLU A 294 -6.28 -18.73 -10.23
C GLU A 294 -7.30 -17.66 -10.63
N ARG A 295 -7.14 -16.40 -10.16
CA ARG A 295 -8.03 -15.29 -10.52
C ARG A 295 -8.01 -14.99 -12.02
N LEU A 296 -6.86 -15.06 -12.68
CA LEU A 296 -6.73 -14.93 -14.14
C LEU A 296 -7.47 -16.02 -14.89
N ALA A 297 -7.38 -17.29 -14.43
CA ALA A 297 -8.10 -18.41 -15.04
C ALA A 297 -9.62 -18.23 -14.91
N GLU A 298 -10.13 -17.84 -13.74
CA GLU A 298 -11.55 -17.57 -13.51
C GLU A 298 -12.05 -16.38 -14.36
N THR A 299 -11.27 -15.29 -14.41
CA THR A 299 -11.58 -14.11 -15.24
C THR A 299 -11.64 -14.48 -16.73
N LEU A 300 -10.68 -15.27 -17.21
CA LEU A 300 -10.65 -15.74 -18.60
C LEU A 300 -11.87 -16.61 -18.93
N ALA A 301 -12.26 -17.53 -18.04
CA ALA A 301 -13.45 -18.36 -18.23
C ALA A 301 -14.74 -17.53 -18.28
N ALA A 302 -14.84 -16.49 -17.47
CA ALA A 302 -15.99 -15.58 -17.49
C ALA A 302 -16.10 -14.78 -18.80
N CYS A 303 -15.01 -14.62 -19.55
CA CYS A 303 -14.95 -13.96 -20.85
C CYS A 303 -15.32 -14.86 -22.05
N ASP A 304 -15.83 -16.09 -21.86
CA ASP A 304 -16.36 -16.92 -22.96
C ASP A 304 -17.54 -16.24 -23.67
N ARG A 305 -18.17 -15.27 -23.04
CA ARG A 305 -19.12 -14.30 -23.60
C ARG A 305 -18.69 -12.88 -23.21
N PRO A 306 -19.12 -11.83 -23.96
CA PRO A 306 -18.75 -10.46 -23.61
C PRO A 306 -19.13 -10.10 -22.17
N ALA A 307 -18.12 -9.80 -21.33
CA ALA A 307 -18.27 -9.47 -19.92
C ALA A 307 -17.57 -8.15 -19.59
N SER A 308 -18.23 -7.29 -18.81
CA SER A 308 -17.63 -6.08 -18.25
C SER A 308 -16.84 -6.39 -17.00
N ALA A 309 -16.03 -5.44 -16.51
CA ALA A 309 -15.36 -5.60 -15.22
C ALA A 309 -16.37 -5.74 -14.06
N GLY A 310 -17.53 -5.08 -14.14
CA GLY A 310 -18.62 -5.26 -13.19
C GLY A 310 -19.15 -6.69 -13.15
N ASP A 311 -19.22 -7.38 -14.30
CA ASP A 311 -19.62 -8.79 -14.40
C ASP A 311 -18.56 -9.75 -13.82
N ILE A 312 -17.30 -9.34 -13.76
CA ILE A 312 -16.19 -10.12 -13.19
C ILE A 312 -16.15 -10.05 -11.66
N ILE A 313 -16.63 -8.98 -11.04
CA ILE A 313 -16.62 -8.82 -9.57
C ILE A 313 -17.20 -10.05 -8.85
N PRO A 314 -18.43 -10.54 -9.14
CA PRO A 314 -18.97 -11.70 -8.43
C PRO A 314 -18.26 -13.01 -8.72
N VAL A 315 -17.46 -13.09 -9.80
CA VAL A 315 -16.60 -14.24 -10.10
C VAL A 315 -15.40 -14.27 -9.17
N MET A 316 -14.77 -13.11 -8.94
CA MET A 316 -13.58 -12.98 -8.10
C MET A 316 -13.91 -12.93 -6.60
N PHE A 317 -15.05 -12.34 -6.24
CA PHE A 317 -15.44 -12.08 -4.84
C PHE A 317 -16.76 -12.75 -4.51
N GLN A 318 -16.72 -13.91 -3.86
CA GLN A 318 -17.89 -14.73 -3.51
C GLN A 318 -18.61 -14.23 -2.24
N ARG A 319 -18.63 -12.92 -1.98
CA ARG A 319 -19.30 -12.28 -0.85
C ARG A 319 -19.90 -10.95 -1.29
N GLU A 320 -20.89 -10.49 -0.55
CA GLU A 320 -21.40 -9.13 -0.76
C GLU A 320 -20.32 -8.09 -0.44
N LEU A 321 -20.24 -7.08 -1.28
CA LEU A 321 -19.33 -5.95 -1.14
C LEU A 321 -20.14 -4.68 -0.94
N ASP A 322 -19.72 -3.88 0.04
CA ASP A 322 -20.25 -2.52 0.17
C ASP A 322 -19.71 -1.59 -0.92
N ALA A 323 -20.21 -0.36 -0.99
CA ALA A 323 -19.79 0.62 -2.00
C ALA A 323 -18.29 0.92 -1.97
N HIS A 324 -17.69 0.96 -0.78
CA HIS A 324 -16.27 1.19 -0.60
C HIS A 324 -15.43 0.03 -1.13
N GLN A 325 -15.79 -1.20 -0.75
CA GLN A 325 -15.11 -2.41 -1.22
C GLN A 325 -15.26 -2.61 -2.73
N SER A 326 -16.41 -2.25 -3.29
CA SER A 326 -16.69 -2.35 -4.72
C SER A 326 -15.78 -1.45 -5.56
N THR A 327 -15.29 -0.33 -5.03
CA THR A 327 -14.32 0.52 -5.75
C THR A 327 -12.98 -0.17 -5.92
N PHE A 328 -12.52 -0.96 -4.95
CA PHE A 328 -11.31 -1.75 -5.08
C PHE A 328 -11.54 -2.97 -5.98
N ALA A 329 -12.68 -3.63 -5.81
CA ALA A 329 -13.02 -4.84 -6.59
C ALA A 329 -13.09 -4.58 -8.10
N ILE A 330 -13.68 -3.46 -8.53
CA ILE A 330 -13.73 -3.13 -9.96
C ILE A 330 -12.34 -2.78 -10.51
N GLY A 331 -11.51 -2.08 -9.74
CA GLY A 331 -10.12 -1.80 -10.10
C GLY A 331 -9.33 -3.10 -10.28
N GLU A 332 -9.48 -4.04 -9.37
CA GLU A 332 -8.81 -5.35 -9.41
C GLU A 332 -9.32 -6.23 -10.56
N ALA A 333 -10.63 -6.26 -10.81
CA ALA A 333 -11.20 -6.96 -11.98
C ALA A 333 -10.63 -6.40 -13.30
N LEU A 334 -10.51 -5.06 -13.41
CA LEU A 334 -9.87 -4.41 -14.56
C LEU A 334 -8.39 -4.79 -14.68
N ALA A 335 -7.65 -4.87 -13.59
CA ALA A 335 -6.24 -5.24 -13.61
C ALA A 335 -6.04 -6.65 -14.20
N HIS A 336 -6.90 -7.61 -13.83
CA HIS A 336 -6.87 -8.96 -14.39
C HIS A 336 -7.29 -9.00 -15.87
N LEU A 337 -8.34 -8.25 -16.26
CA LEU A 337 -8.77 -8.13 -17.65
C LEU A 337 -7.69 -7.48 -18.52
N HIS A 338 -7.01 -6.46 -18.04
CA HIS A 338 -5.92 -5.78 -18.76
C HIS A 338 -4.68 -6.68 -18.90
N PHE A 339 -4.38 -7.48 -17.87
CA PHE A 339 -3.32 -8.49 -17.95
C PHE A 339 -3.62 -9.50 -19.06
N LEU A 340 -4.83 -10.06 -19.10
CA LEU A 340 -5.27 -11.00 -20.11
C LEU A 340 -5.30 -10.37 -21.52
N ARG A 341 -5.72 -9.10 -21.62
CA ARG A 341 -5.72 -8.36 -22.91
C ARG A 341 -4.29 -8.16 -23.42
N ALA A 342 -3.37 -7.76 -22.57
CA ALA A 342 -1.97 -7.58 -22.93
C ALA A 342 -1.29 -8.92 -23.33
N ALA A 343 -1.77 -10.04 -22.78
CA ALA A 343 -1.35 -11.37 -23.16
C ALA A 343 -2.06 -11.94 -24.43
N GLY A 344 -2.94 -11.13 -25.08
CA GLY A 344 -3.69 -11.54 -26.27
C GLY A 344 -4.74 -12.63 -26.02
N LYS A 345 -5.17 -12.81 -24.76
CA LYS A 345 -6.15 -13.83 -24.36
C LYS A 345 -7.60 -13.35 -24.46
N VAL A 346 -7.80 -12.04 -24.36
CA VAL A 346 -9.10 -11.38 -24.52
C VAL A 346 -8.94 -10.13 -25.39
N SER A 347 -9.98 -9.80 -26.14
CA SER A 347 -10.16 -8.51 -26.81
C SER A 347 -11.22 -7.69 -26.09
N SER A 348 -11.27 -6.37 -26.33
CA SER A 348 -12.29 -5.51 -25.72
C SER A 348 -12.96 -4.60 -26.74
N ALA A 349 -14.25 -4.33 -26.53
CA ALA A 349 -15.03 -3.39 -27.33
C ALA A 349 -16.01 -2.61 -26.43
N THR A 350 -16.33 -1.38 -26.86
CA THR A 350 -17.37 -0.58 -26.21
C THR A 350 -18.71 -0.92 -26.82
N GLY A 351 -19.67 -1.32 -26.00
CA GLY A 351 -21.05 -1.58 -26.43
C GLY A 351 -21.81 -0.31 -26.77
N ALA A 352 -23.00 -0.46 -27.36
CA ALA A 352 -23.90 0.67 -27.68
C ALA A 352 -24.37 1.43 -26.42
N ASP A 353 -24.32 0.78 -25.25
CA ASP A 353 -24.60 1.34 -23.92
C ASP A 353 -23.41 2.10 -23.31
N GLY A 354 -22.30 2.20 -24.03
CA GLY A 354 -21.08 2.86 -23.58
C GLY A 354 -20.22 2.01 -22.61
N VAL A 355 -20.63 0.77 -22.30
CA VAL A 355 -19.90 -0.11 -21.40
C VAL A 355 -18.84 -0.91 -22.16
N ILE A 356 -17.63 -0.96 -21.59
CA ILE A 356 -16.52 -1.75 -22.15
C ILE A 356 -16.70 -3.21 -21.70
N ARG A 357 -16.67 -4.11 -22.69
CA ARG A 357 -16.74 -5.56 -22.46
C ARG A 357 -15.55 -6.27 -23.08
N PHE A 358 -15.15 -7.33 -22.43
CA PHE A 358 -14.04 -8.18 -22.82
C PHE A 358 -14.57 -9.55 -23.22
N VAL A 359 -13.98 -10.13 -24.25
CA VAL A 359 -14.35 -11.47 -24.77
C VAL A 359 -13.08 -12.22 -25.12
N LYS A 360 -13.07 -13.51 -24.87
CA LYS A 360 -11.97 -14.42 -25.18
C LYS A 360 -11.70 -14.42 -26.69
N THR A 361 -10.43 -14.38 -27.07
CA THR A 361 -9.95 -14.40 -28.45
C THR A 361 -9.81 -15.79 -29.00
#